data_7ca6e2b1bda3109d9328d86bd53168b0
#
_entry.id   7ca6e2b1bda3109d9328d86bd53168b0
#
_cell.length_a   1.000
_cell.length_b   1.000
_cell.length_c   1.000
_cell.angle_alpha   90.00
_cell.angle_beta   90.00
_cell.angle_gamma   90.00
#
_symmetry.space_group_name_H-M   'P 1'
#
loop_
_entity.id
_entity.type
_entity.pdbx_description
1 polymer ?
#
loop_
_entity_poly.entity_id
_entity_poly.type
_entity_poly.pdbx_seq_one_letter_code
_entity_poly.pdbx_strand_id
1 'polypeptide(L)'
;MGSKNKLKRFNENETFDNVFQPKREELVEATYKMKGHWNAKYFKNDNPLVLELGCGKGEYSVNLAKKYPNKNFIGIDIKGARFWRGAKTAIEESIPNVAFLRTQIELIDYAFAENEVDEIWITFPDPQIKYKRTKHRMTNSEFLKRYKKVLKANGVMNLKTDSEFMHGYTLGLLHGEGHEVLYANHNVYKQEGSPEEVTSIQTHYESIYLEQNKPITYIRFKIK
;
A
#
# COMPACT_ATOMS: atom_id res chain seq x y z
N MET A 1 16.62 17.05 2.41
CA MET A 1 16.19 17.07 3.83
C MET A 1 17.35 16.58 4.68
N GLY A 2 17.83 17.40 5.63
CA GLY A 2 19.01 17.09 6.43
C GLY A 2 18.78 15.93 7.41
N SER A 3 19.87 15.26 7.82
CA SER A 3 19.85 14.07 8.69
C SER A 3 19.17 14.31 10.04
N LYS A 4 19.26 15.52 10.62
CA LYS A 4 18.62 15.90 11.88
C LYS A 4 17.09 15.73 11.89
N ASN A 5 16.39 16.11 10.80
CA ASN A 5 14.94 15.95 10.70
C ASN A 5 14.51 14.49 10.55
N LYS A 6 15.36 13.64 9.96
CA LYS A 6 15.08 12.21 9.82
C LYS A 6 15.08 11.52 11.19
N LEU A 7 16.09 11.78 12.02
CA LEU A 7 16.19 11.18 13.37
C LEU A 7 15.03 11.64 14.26
N LYS A 8 14.69 12.93 14.23
CA LYS A 8 13.56 13.48 14.98
C LYS A 8 12.25 12.75 14.63
N ARG A 9 11.98 12.54 13.34
CA ARG A 9 10.76 11.82 12.88
C ARG A 9 10.74 10.36 13.30
N PHE A 10 11.89 9.69 13.35
CA PHE A 10 11.96 8.33 13.87
C PHE A 10 11.60 8.27 15.35
N ASN A 11 12.14 9.19 16.17
CA ASN A 11 11.83 9.24 17.58
C ASN A 11 10.37 9.60 17.84
N GLU A 12 9.79 10.52 17.06
CA GLU A 12 8.34 10.83 17.16
C GLU A 12 7.48 9.63 16.79
N ASN A 13 7.85 8.83 15.79
CA ASN A 13 7.09 7.60 15.43
C ASN A 13 7.00 6.60 16.59
N GLU A 14 7.98 6.58 17.51
CA GLU A 14 7.96 5.70 18.69
C GLU A 14 6.90 6.12 19.73
N THR A 15 6.43 7.37 19.65
CA THR A 15 5.40 7.91 20.54
C THR A 15 3.99 7.89 19.95
N PHE A 16 3.83 7.45 18.69
CA PHE A 16 2.55 7.45 18.00
C PHE A 16 1.85 6.10 18.14
N ASP A 17 0.64 6.10 18.72
CA ASP A 17 -0.16 4.88 18.91
C ASP A 17 -0.59 4.21 17.60
N ASN A 18 -0.61 4.95 16.48
CA ASN A 18 -0.94 4.45 15.16
C ASN A 18 0.28 4.00 14.34
N VAL A 19 1.48 3.90 14.94
CA VAL A 19 2.71 3.48 14.27
C VAL A 19 3.28 2.21 14.89
N PHE A 20 3.51 1.22 14.05
CA PHE A 20 4.04 -0.10 14.42
C PHE A 20 5.40 -0.32 13.76
N GLN A 21 6.43 -0.61 14.55
CA GLN A 21 7.80 -0.79 14.07
C GLN A 21 8.41 -2.10 14.64
N PRO A 22 7.85 -3.29 14.28
CA PRO A 22 8.40 -4.55 14.76
C PRO A 22 9.84 -4.75 14.27
N LYS A 23 10.65 -5.40 15.08
CA LYS A 23 11.96 -5.87 14.64
C LYS A 23 11.78 -7.01 13.64
N ARG A 24 12.77 -7.20 12.77
CA ARG A 24 12.73 -8.29 11.77
C ARG A 24 12.60 -9.66 12.44
N GLU A 25 13.28 -9.86 13.56
CA GLU A 25 13.29 -11.08 14.34
C GLU A 25 11.88 -11.42 14.83
N GLU A 26 11.14 -10.44 15.37
CA GLU A 26 9.75 -10.63 15.83
C GLU A 26 8.82 -11.13 14.72
N LEU A 27 9.03 -10.65 13.49
CA LEU A 27 8.27 -11.11 12.32
C LEU A 27 8.66 -12.54 11.93
N VAL A 28 9.95 -12.78 11.74
CA VAL A 28 10.45 -14.08 11.21
C VAL A 28 10.25 -15.20 12.21
N GLU A 29 10.38 -14.96 13.51
CA GLU A 29 10.16 -15.93 14.59
C GLU A 29 8.67 -16.10 14.97
N ALA A 30 7.78 -15.45 14.21
CA ALA A 30 6.32 -15.50 14.42
C ALA A 30 5.85 -15.06 15.83
N THR A 31 6.62 -14.16 16.47
CA THR A 31 6.26 -13.59 17.79
C THR A 31 5.49 -12.27 17.69
N TYR A 32 5.29 -11.76 16.47
CA TYR A 32 4.60 -10.49 16.24
C TYR A 32 3.10 -10.57 16.59
N LYS A 33 2.74 -9.91 17.67
CA LYS A 33 1.42 -10.03 18.32
C LYS A 33 0.25 -9.46 17.50
N MET A 34 0.52 -8.64 16.46
CA MET A 34 -0.53 -8.05 15.63
C MET A 34 -0.97 -8.97 14.48
N LYS A 35 -0.15 -9.93 14.08
CA LYS A 35 -0.46 -10.89 13.01
C LYS A 35 -1.76 -11.65 13.34
N GLY A 36 -2.77 -11.54 12.47
CA GLY A 36 -4.10 -12.14 12.66
C GLY A 36 -4.99 -11.39 13.65
N HIS A 37 -4.55 -10.23 14.16
CA HIS A 37 -5.26 -9.52 15.23
C HIS A 37 -5.36 -8.00 15.01
N TRP A 38 -5.10 -7.50 13.82
CA TRP A 38 -5.12 -6.06 13.55
C TRP A 38 -6.47 -5.42 13.91
N ASN A 39 -7.56 -6.02 13.45
CA ASN A 39 -8.90 -5.55 13.76
C ASN A 39 -9.22 -5.63 15.27
N ALA A 40 -8.95 -6.76 15.90
CA ALA A 40 -9.27 -6.98 17.32
C ALA A 40 -8.40 -6.14 18.27
N LYS A 41 -7.08 -6.03 18.00
CA LYS A 41 -6.15 -5.41 18.94
C LYS A 41 -5.96 -3.91 18.73
N TYR A 42 -5.96 -3.44 17.47
CA TYR A 42 -5.76 -2.02 17.19
C TYR A 42 -7.07 -1.31 16.83
N PHE A 43 -7.74 -1.71 15.76
CA PHE A 43 -8.92 -1.01 15.25
C PHE A 43 -10.17 -1.18 16.12
N LYS A 44 -10.25 -2.25 16.91
CA LYS A 44 -11.39 -2.58 17.80
C LYS A 44 -12.73 -2.69 17.07
N ASN A 45 -12.71 -3.20 15.84
CA ASN A 45 -13.87 -3.43 15.00
C ASN A 45 -13.59 -4.56 14.00
N ASP A 46 -14.59 -4.98 13.22
CA ASP A 46 -14.48 -6.04 12.20
C ASP A 46 -14.56 -5.49 10.76
N ASN A 47 -14.24 -4.22 10.56
CA ASN A 47 -14.25 -3.60 9.25
C ASN A 47 -13.24 -4.25 8.30
N PRO A 48 -13.48 -4.22 6.97
CA PRO A 48 -12.52 -4.69 5.98
C PRO A 48 -11.15 -4.03 6.13
N LEU A 49 -10.09 -4.84 6.07
CA LEU A 49 -8.71 -4.40 6.21
C LEU A 49 -8.07 -4.16 4.84
N VAL A 50 -7.60 -2.95 4.63
CA VAL A 50 -6.98 -2.47 3.38
C VAL A 50 -5.53 -2.10 3.62
N LEU A 51 -4.62 -2.56 2.77
CA LEU A 51 -3.20 -2.21 2.84
C LEU A 51 -2.80 -1.28 1.70
N GLU A 52 -1.93 -0.31 1.98
CA GLU A 52 -1.17 0.42 0.96
C GLU A 52 0.30 0.04 1.07
N LEU A 53 0.85 -0.56 0.02
CA LEU A 53 2.24 -1.02 -0.02
C LEU A 53 3.15 0.04 -0.64
N GLY A 54 4.19 0.43 0.09
CA GLY A 54 5.08 1.51 -0.30
C GLY A 54 4.43 2.89 -0.11
N CYS A 55 3.68 3.08 0.97
CA CYS A 55 2.81 4.24 1.21
C CYS A 55 3.53 5.61 1.24
N GLY A 56 4.86 5.64 1.20
CA GLY A 56 5.63 6.87 1.14
C GLY A 56 5.32 7.84 2.28
N LYS A 57 4.64 8.95 2.01
CA LYS A 57 4.20 9.92 3.02
C LYS A 57 2.88 9.54 3.71
N GLY A 58 2.22 8.46 3.28
CA GLY A 58 0.93 8.01 3.79
C GLY A 58 -0.27 8.83 3.34
N GLU A 59 -0.09 9.67 2.31
CA GLU A 59 -1.15 10.56 1.81
C GLU A 59 -2.36 9.76 1.30
N TYR A 60 -2.10 8.68 0.55
CA TYR A 60 -3.17 7.86 -0.02
C TYR A 60 -3.92 7.09 1.08
N SER A 61 -3.20 6.44 2.01
CA SER A 61 -3.79 5.75 3.17
C SER A 61 -4.68 6.66 4.01
N VAL A 62 -4.21 7.87 4.34
CA VAL A 62 -4.97 8.84 5.14
C VAL A 62 -6.24 9.29 4.42
N ASN A 63 -6.15 9.62 3.12
CA ASN A 63 -7.30 10.09 2.37
C ASN A 63 -8.32 8.97 2.09
N LEU A 64 -7.88 7.73 1.88
CA LEU A 64 -8.77 6.57 1.82
C LEU A 64 -9.51 6.37 3.16
N ALA A 65 -8.80 6.51 4.29
CA ALA A 65 -9.41 6.37 5.61
C ALA A 65 -10.47 7.44 5.90
N LYS A 66 -10.24 8.68 5.47
CA LYS A 66 -11.25 9.76 5.53
C LYS A 66 -12.48 9.45 4.69
N LYS A 67 -12.26 8.94 3.47
CA LYS A 67 -13.33 8.65 2.51
C LYS A 67 -14.17 7.44 2.92
N TYR A 68 -13.55 6.44 3.54
CA TYR A 68 -14.19 5.17 3.89
C TYR A 68 -14.07 4.86 5.39
N PRO A 69 -14.87 5.53 6.25
CA PRO A 69 -14.80 5.33 7.71
C PRO A 69 -15.19 3.93 8.17
N ASN A 70 -15.83 3.15 7.31
CA ASN A 70 -16.22 1.75 7.52
C ASN A 70 -15.19 0.73 7.04
N LYS A 71 -13.96 1.16 6.69
CA LYS A 71 -12.82 0.31 6.38
C LYS A 71 -11.63 0.68 7.28
N ASN A 72 -10.73 -0.25 7.53
CA ASN A 72 -9.48 -0.06 8.24
C ASN A 72 -8.31 -0.03 7.25
N PHE A 73 -7.35 0.87 7.45
CA PHE A 73 -6.24 1.08 6.52
C PHE A 73 -4.90 0.93 7.23
N ILE A 74 -3.94 0.26 6.58
CA ILE A 74 -2.55 0.21 7.05
C ILE A 74 -1.61 0.59 5.90
N GLY A 75 -0.94 1.73 6.08
CA GLY A 75 0.15 2.15 5.19
C GLY A 75 1.46 1.45 5.56
N ILE A 76 2.10 0.79 4.60
CA ILE A 76 3.34 0.03 4.82
C ILE A 76 4.49 0.66 4.04
N ASP A 77 5.59 0.99 4.72
CA ASP A 77 6.85 1.43 4.09
C ASP A 77 8.03 1.06 5.01
N ILE A 78 9.18 0.75 4.42
CA ILE A 78 10.42 0.55 5.18
C ILE A 78 10.99 1.86 5.73
N LYS A 79 10.62 2.99 5.13
CA LYS A 79 11.14 4.32 5.47
C LYS A 79 10.20 5.05 6.43
N GLY A 80 10.20 4.68 7.71
CA GLY A 80 9.36 5.29 8.76
C GLY A 80 9.36 6.82 8.78
N ALA A 81 10.49 7.47 8.51
CA ALA A 81 10.57 8.92 8.43
C ALA A 81 9.74 9.55 7.28
N ARG A 82 9.28 8.74 6.29
CA ARG A 82 8.39 9.22 5.22
C ARG A 82 6.94 9.21 5.70
N PHE A 83 6.43 8.08 6.18
CA PHE A 83 5.05 7.96 6.62
C PHE A 83 4.77 8.68 7.96
N TRP A 84 5.80 9.15 8.66
CA TRP A 84 5.65 10.04 9.82
C TRP A 84 4.64 11.16 9.55
N ARG A 85 4.62 11.74 8.35
CA ARG A 85 3.66 12.81 8.03
C ARG A 85 2.22 12.30 8.02
N GLY A 86 1.98 11.16 7.40
CA GLY A 86 0.65 10.53 7.37
C GLY A 86 0.18 10.13 8.78
N ALA A 87 1.06 9.49 9.56
CA ALA A 87 0.77 9.10 10.93
C ALA A 87 0.40 10.31 11.81
N LYS A 88 1.20 11.38 11.72
CA LYS A 88 0.94 12.63 12.44
C LYS A 88 -0.37 13.29 12.00
N THR A 89 -0.63 13.36 10.70
CA THR A 89 -1.89 13.89 10.16
C THR A 89 -3.10 13.11 10.69
N ALA A 90 -3.03 11.78 10.73
CA ALA A 90 -4.10 10.96 11.25
C ALA A 90 -4.41 11.24 12.73
N ILE A 91 -3.37 11.51 13.54
CA ILE A 91 -3.54 11.89 14.94
C ILE A 91 -4.13 13.30 15.05
N GLU A 92 -3.54 14.29 14.35
CA GLU A 92 -3.95 15.69 14.38
C GLU A 92 -5.42 15.87 13.93
N GLU A 93 -5.89 15.04 12.98
CA GLU A 93 -7.24 15.10 12.42
C GLU A 93 -8.18 14.05 13.02
N SER A 94 -7.75 13.31 14.05
CA SER A 94 -8.55 12.28 14.73
C SER A 94 -9.13 11.23 13.79
N ILE A 95 -8.29 10.65 12.91
CA ILE A 95 -8.66 9.60 11.96
C ILE A 95 -8.31 8.23 12.56
N PRO A 96 -9.28 7.51 13.20
CA PRO A 96 -8.96 6.32 14.01
C PRO A 96 -8.75 5.05 13.18
N ASN A 97 -9.18 5.04 11.93
CA ASN A 97 -9.20 3.88 11.06
C ASN A 97 -7.97 3.78 10.12
N VAL A 98 -6.84 4.42 10.51
CA VAL A 98 -5.57 4.30 9.79
C VAL A 98 -4.40 4.07 10.72
N ALA A 99 -3.53 3.14 10.36
CA ALA A 99 -2.27 2.83 11.02
C ALA A 99 -1.11 2.77 10.03
N PHE A 100 0.12 2.77 10.54
CA PHE A 100 1.33 2.67 9.72
C PHE A 100 2.24 1.57 10.26
N LEU A 101 2.71 0.71 9.36
CA LEU A 101 3.60 -0.39 9.67
C LEU A 101 4.95 -0.20 8.98
N ARG A 102 6.02 -0.15 9.77
CA ARG A 102 7.38 -0.11 9.24
C ARG A 102 7.92 -1.51 9.06
N THR A 103 7.91 -1.99 7.81
CA THR A 103 8.52 -3.28 7.46
C THR A 103 8.92 -3.32 5.98
N GLN A 104 9.71 -4.33 5.61
CA GLN A 104 9.93 -4.69 4.20
C GLN A 104 8.68 -5.40 3.67
N ILE A 105 8.29 -5.08 2.43
CA ILE A 105 7.09 -5.68 1.80
C ILE A 105 7.27 -7.18 1.58
N GLU A 106 8.53 -7.63 1.43
CA GLU A 106 8.91 -9.05 1.39
C GLU A 106 8.52 -9.83 2.66
N LEU A 107 8.22 -9.15 3.76
CA LEU A 107 7.82 -9.74 5.04
C LEU A 107 6.30 -9.62 5.31
N ILE A 108 5.49 -9.31 4.30
CA ILE A 108 4.05 -9.10 4.48
C ILE A 108 3.35 -10.34 5.05
N ASP A 109 3.71 -11.54 4.60
CA ASP A 109 3.15 -12.81 5.07
C ASP A 109 3.64 -13.23 6.48
N TYR A 110 4.57 -12.46 7.06
CA TYR A 110 4.94 -12.54 8.46
C TYR A 110 4.21 -11.51 9.34
N ALA A 111 3.79 -10.40 8.75
CA ALA A 111 3.09 -9.32 9.46
C ALA A 111 1.57 -9.48 9.50
N PHE A 112 1.01 -10.21 8.52
CA PHE A 112 -0.42 -10.51 8.40
C PHE A 112 -0.64 -12.02 8.32
N ALA A 113 -1.78 -12.48 8.87
CA ALA A 113 -2.19 -13.87 8.78
C ALA A 113 -2.80 -14.20 7.41
N GLU A 114 -3.00 -15.49 7.16
CA GLU A 114 -3.74 -15.94 5.99
C GLU A 114 -5.19 -15.43 6.04
N ASN A 115 -5.67 -14.94 4.88
CA ASN A 115 -7.03 -14.42 4.73
C ASN A 115 -7.41 -13.27 5.70
N GLU A 116 -6.42 -12.45 6.12
CA GLU A 116 -6.67 -11.30 7.01
C GLU A 116 -7.02 -10.02 6.23
N VAL A 117 -6.53 -9.87 4.99
CA VAL A 117 -6.60 -8.64 4.21
C VAL A 117 -7.68 -8.71 3.14
N ASP A 118 -8.48 -7.67 3.03
CA ASP A 118 -9.56 -7.58 2.04
C ASP A 118 -9.11 -6.94 0.72
N GLU A 119 -8.18 -5.97 0.80
CA GLU A 119 -7.79 -5.17 -0.37
C GLU A 119 -6.33 -4.70 -0.22
N ILE A 120 -5.58 -4.66 -1.33
CA ILE A 120 -4.21 -4.14 -1.37
C ILE A 120 -4.09 -3.08 -2.45
N TRP A 121 -3.53 -1.93 -2.09
CA TRP A 121 -3.13 -0.85 -2.99
C TRP A 121 -1.63 -0.81 -3.15
N ILE A 122 -1.18 -0.61 -4.39
CA ILE A 122 0.21 -0.29 -4.76
C ILE A 122 0.15 1.03 -5.52
N THR A 123 0.64 2.10 -4.89
CA THR A 123 0.58 3.45 -5.45
C THR A 123 1.96 3.95 -5.80
N PHE A 124 2.18 4.29 -7.06
CA PHE A 124 3.43 4.85 -7.59
C PHE A 124 4.70 4.08 -7.18
N PRO A 125 4.75 2.75 -7.36
CA PRO A 125 5.93 1.96 -7.05
C PRO A 125 7.08 2.33 -7.99
N ASP A 126 8.32 2.15 -7.52
CA ASP A 126 9.48 2.22 -8.40
C ASP A 126 9.35 1.12 -9.49
N PRO A 127 9.31 1.47 -10.78
CA PRO A 127 9.04 0.53 -11.86
C PRO A 127 10.15 -0.49 -12.07
N GLN A 128 11.35 -0.30 -11.51
CA GLN A 128 12.48 -1.23 -11.59
C GLN A 128 12.73 -1.72 -13.03
N ILE A 129 12.88 -0.78 -13.99
CA ILE A 129 12.88 -1.03 -15.44
C ILE A 129 13.96 -2.05 -15.86
N LYS A 130 15.17 -1.99 -15.25
CA LYS A 130 16.29 -2.88 -15.62
C LYS A 130 15.94 -4.34 -15.34
N TYR A 131 16.23 -5.25 -16.29
CA TYR A 131 15.95 -6.68 -16.19
C TYR A 131 16.47 -7.30 -14.88
N LYS A 132 17.71 -7.02 -14.49
CA LYS A 132 18.31 -7.51 -13.24
C LYS A 132 17.55 -7.06 -11.97
N ARG A 133 16.64 -6.11 -12.09
CA ARG A 133 15.83 -5.57 -11.00
C ARG A 133 14.40 -6.14 -10.98
N THR A 134 14.05 -7.05 -11.88
CA THR A 134 12.69 -7.64 -11.97
C THR A 134 12.20 -8.20 -10.64
N LYS A 135 13.07 -8.83 -9.87
CA LYS A 135 12.75 -9.36 -8.53
C LYS A 135 12.29 -8.30 -7.50
N HIS A 136 12.49 -7.02 -7.78
CA HIS A 136 12.08 -5.91 -6.92
C HIS A 136 10.80 -5.21 -7.41
N ARG A 137 10.23 -5.62 -8.54
CA ARG A 137 8.93 -5.11 -8.98
C ARG A 137 7.84 -5.61 -8.07
N MET A 138 7.06 -4.69 -7.51
CA MET A 138 6.05 -5.04 -6.50
C MET A 138 4.88 -5.88 -7.04
N THR A 139 4.77 -6.06 -8.36
CA THR A 139 3.78 -6.93 -9.01
C THR A 139 4.41 -8.14 -9.70
N ASN A 140 5.65 -8.53 -9.36
CA ASN A 140 6.22 -9.78 -9.87
C ASN A 140 5.56 -11.00 -9.20
N SER A 141 5.71 -12.18 -9.82
CA SER A 141 5.10 -13.44 -9.40
C SER A 141 5.37 -13.79 -7.92
N GLU A 142 6.58 -13.55 -7.43
CA GLU A 142 6.93 -13.88 -6.03
C GLU A 142 6.23 -12.96 -5.02
N PHE A 143 6.07 -11.68 -5.36
CA PHE A 143 5.27 -10.76 -4.55
C PHE A 143 3.78 -11.12 -4.63
N LEU A 144 3.23 -11.42 -5.81
CA LEU A 144 1.84 -11.84 -5.94
C LEU A 144 1.53 -13.09 -5.12
N LYS A 145 2.43 -14.09 -5.10
CA LYS A 145 2.30 -15.29 -4.24
C LYS A 145 2.21 -14.92 -2.75
N ARG A 146 3.00 -13.94 -2.27
CA ARG A 146 2.95 -13.48 -0.88
C ARG A 146 1.66 -12.76 -0.57
N TYR A 147 1.21 -11.88 -1.49
CA TYR A 147 -0.05 -11.16 -1.33
C TYR A 147 -1.24 -12.11 -1.31
N LYS A 148 -1.23 -13.15 -2.17
CA LYS A 148 -2.28 -14.18 -2.19
C LYS A 148 -2.45 -14.88 -0.84
N LYS A 149 -1.37 -15.13 -0.09
CA LYS A 149 -1.47 -15.75 1.24
C LYS A 149 -2.25 -14.90 2.23
N VAL A 150 -2.02 -13.59 2.23
CA VAL A 150 -2.65 -12.69 3.20
C VAL A 150 -4.02 -12.19 2.76
N LEU A 151 -4.28 -12.17 1.45
CA LEU A 151 -5.57 -11.76 0.90
C LEU A 151 -6.66 -12.82 1.16
N LYS A 152 -7.85 -12.35 1.50
CA LYS A 152 -9.07 -13.17 1.48
C LYS A 152 -9.37 -13.70 0.08
N ALA A 153 -10.15 -14.76 -0.03
CA ALA A 153 -10.49 -15.40 -1.31
C ALA A 153 -11.07 -14.44 -2.36
N ASN A 154 -11.83 -13.44 -1.91
CA ASN A 154 -12.40 -12.39 -2.78
C ASN A 154 -11.61 -11.08 -2.76
N GLY A 155 -10.43 -11.07 -2.14
CA GLY A 155 -9.57 -9.91 -2.02
C GLY A 155 -9.13 -9.37 -3.37
N VAL A 156 -8.97 -8.07 -3.45
CA VAL A 156 -8.61 -7.36 -4.69
C VAL A 156 -7.29 -6.62 -4.55
N MET A 157 -6.60 -6.51 -5.67
CA MET A 157 -5.37 -5.74 -5.82
C MET A 157 -5.61 -4.52 -6.69
N ASN A 158 -4.98 -3.41 -6.34
CA ASN A 158 -5.03 -2.16 -7.09
C ASN A 158 -3.60 -1.67 -7.37
N LEU A 159 -3.29 -1.39 -8.63
CA LEU A 159 -2.05 -0.73 -9.04
C LEU A 159 -2.39 0.61 -9.67
N LYS A 160 -1.88 1.72 -9.10
CA LYS A 160 -1.96 3.06 -9.67
C LYS A 160 -0.55 3.58 -9.90
N THR A 161 -0.20 3.99 -11.13
CA THR A 161 1.17 4.39 -11.46
C THR A 161 1.24 5.34 -12.67
N ASP A 162 2.26 6.20 -12.71
CA ASP A 162 2.66 7.00 -13.87
C ASP A 162 3.53 6.22 -14.87
N SER A 163 3.93 4.99 -14.51
CA SER A 163 4.81 4.17 -15.34
C SER A 163 4.03 3.27 -16.28
N GLU A 164 3.96 3.64 -17.57
CA GLU A 164 3.38 2.79 -18.61
C GLU A 164 4.10 1.42 -18.71
N PHE A 165 5.42 1.41 -18.45
CA PHE A 165 6.19 0.16 -18.36
C PHE A 165 5.65 -0.74 -17.25
N MET A 166 5.44 -0.21 -16.04
CA MET A 166 4.96 -1.00 -14.90
C MET A 166 3.53 -1.50 -15.15
N HIS A 167 2.68 -0.68 -15.76
CA HIS A 167 1.33 -1.04 -16.17
C HIS A 167 1.34 -2.20 -17.17
N GLY A 168 2.07 -2.06 -18.28
CA GLY A 168 2.17 -3.09 -19.32
C GLY A 168 2.81 -4.39 -18.82
N TYR A 169 3.88 -4.28 -18.02
CA TYR A 169 4.51 -5.43 -17.35
C TYR A 169 3.49 -6.20 -16.49
N THR A 170 2.73 -5.47 -15.66
CA THR A 170 1.76 -6.08 -14.75
C THR A 170 0.63 -6.76 -15.54
N LEU A 171 0.06 -6.11 -16.54
CA LEU A 171 -0.97 -6.73 -17.38
C LEU A 171 -0.47 -7.99 -18.08
N GLY A 172 0.72 -7.96 -18.68
CA GLY A 172 1.32 -9.11 -19.33
C GLY A 172 1.54 -10.29 -18.38
N LEU A 173 2.00 -10.00 -17.16
CA LEU A 173 2.19 -11.03 -16.12
C LEU A 173 0.85 -11.61 -15.66
N LEU A 174 -0.16 -10.77 -15.38
CA LEU A 174 -1.48 -11.22 -14.94
C LEU A 174 -2.12 -12.14 -15.97
N HIS A 175 -2.06 -11.81 -17.26
CA HIS A 175 -2.55 -12.66 -18.36
C HIS A 175 -1.74 -13.96 -18.46
N GLY A 176 -0.42 -13.88 -18.41
CA GLY A 176 0.47 -15.04 -18.54
C GLY A 176 0.31 -16.06 -17.42
N GLU A 177 -0.02 -15.62 -16.21
CA GLU A 177 -0.23 -16.46 -15.02
C GLU A 177 -1.72 -16.80 -14.76
N GLY A 178 -2.64 -16.37 -15.61
CA GLY A 178 -4.08 -16.68 -15.52
C GLY A 178 -4.82 -15.96 -14.40
N HIS A 179 -4.28 -14.83 -13.92
CA HIS A 179 -4.96 -13.97 -12.95
C HIS A 179 -6.12 -13.18 -13.61
N GLU A 180 -7.05 -12.69 -12.79
CA GLU A 180 -8.25 -12.03 -13.28
C GLU A 180 -8.11 -10.51 -13.27
N VAL A 181 -8.06 -9.87 -14.45
CA VAL A 181 -8.11 -8.42 -14.59
C VAL A 181 -9.57 -7.97 -14.55
N LEU A 182 -9.95 -7.23 -13.51
CA LEU A 182 -11.31 -6.69 -13.32
C LEU A 182 -11.50 -5.37 -14.06
N TYR A 183 -10.46 -4.54 -14.09
CA TYR A 183 -10.47 -3.24 -14.75
C TYR A 183 -9.04 -2.81 -15.08
N ALA A 184 -8.85 -2.16 -16.22
CA ALA A 184 -7.58 -1.53 -16.59
C ALA A 184 -7.85 -0.24 -17.37
N ASN A 185 -7.08 0.83 -17.03
CA ASN A 185 -7.21 2.13 -17.66
C ASN A 185 -5.81 2.76 -17.83
N HIS A 186 -5.51 3.23 -19.03
CA HIS A 186 -4.22 3.85 -19.37
C HIS A 186 -4.12 5.34 -19.04
N ASN A 187 -5.24 6.00 -18.75
CA ASN A 187 -5.26 7.40 -18.34
C ASN A 187 -6.54 7.69 -17.56
N VAL A 188 -6.46 7.56 -16.24
CA VAL A 188 -7.62 7.66 -15.34
C VAL A 188 -8.29 9.02 -15.34
N TYR A 189 -7.61 10.08 -15.79
CA TYR A 189 -8.14 11.43 -15.85
C TYR A 189 -8.76 11.82 -17.22
N LYS A 190 -8.42 11.06 -18.27
CA LYS A 190 -8.93 11.34 -19.63
C LYS A 190 -9.96 10.33 -20.11
N GLN A 191 -9.98 9.14 -19.51
CA GLN A 191 -10.91 8.08 -19.88
C GLN A 191 -12.00 7.94 -18.81
N GLU A 192 -13.23 7.83 -19.24
CA GLU A 192 -14.38 7.64 -18.36
C GLU A 192 -14.36 6.28 -17.66
N GLY A 193 -15.13 6.16 -16.56
CA GLY A 193 -15.32 4.90 -15.84
C GLY A 193 -14.25 4.57 -14.81
N SER A 194 -13.28 5.44 -14.53
CA SER A 194 -12.34 5.24 -13.44
C SER A 194 -13.05 5.30 -12.08
N PRO A 195 -12.71 4.40 -11.14
CA PRO A 195 -13.25 4.49 -9.78
C PRO A 195 -12.93 5.85 -9.14
N GLU A 196 -13.86 6.36 -8.34
CA GLU A 196 -13.75 7.71 -7.76
C GLU A 196 -12.50 7.85 -6.89
N GLU A 197 -12.15 6.83 -6.08
CA GLU A 197 -10.96 6.84 -5.24
C GLU A 197 -9.64 6.95 -6.02
N VAL A 198 -9.65 6.55 -7.29
CA VAL A 198 -8.47 6.64 -8.17
C VAL A 198 -8.21 8.06 -8.63
N THR A 199 -9.27 8.84 -8.85
CA THR A 199 -9.17 10.21 -9.39
C THR A 199 -9.29 11.29 -8.32
N SER A 200 -10.04 11.05 -7.23
CA SER A 200 -10.29 12.03 -6.16
C SER A 200 -9.15 12.14 -5.16
N ILE A 201 -8.31 11.10 -5.02
CA ILE A 201 -7.16 11.10 -4.12
C ILE A 201 -5.88 11.28 -4.95
N GLN A 202 -5.28 12.46 -4.85
CA GLN A 202 -4.01 12.76 -5.50
C GLN A 202 -2.89 12.83 -4.47
N THR A 203 -1.78 12.12 -4.74
CA THR A 203 -0.56 12.24 -3.95
C THR A 203 0.30 13.39 -4.45
N HIS A 204 1.22 13.85 -3.62
CA HIS A 204 2.19 14.87 -4.03
C HIS A 204 3.00 14.49 -5.30
N TYR A 205 3.35 13.20 -5.44
CA TYR A 205 4.05 12.75 -6.65
C TYR A 205 3.14 12.75 -7.86
N GLU A 206 1.89 12.41 -7.68
CA GLU A 206 0.91 12.41 -8.76
C GLU A 206 0.66 13.81 -9.32
N SER A 207 0.56 14.84 -8.46
CA SER A 207 0.43 16.22 -8.94
C SER A 207 1.61 16.64 -9.81
N ILE A 208 2.84 16.28 -9.44
CA ILE A 208 4.04 16.54 -10.24
C ILE A 208 3.97 15.83 -11.62
N TYR A 209 3.47 14.60 -11.68
CA TYR A 209 3.36 13.86 -12.93
C TYR A 209 2.27 14.44 -13.83
N LEU A 210 1.14 14.87 -13.26
CA LEU A 210 0.08 15.55 -14.00
C LEU A 210 0.55 16.88 -14.58
N GLU A 211 1.33 17.67 -13.84
CA GLU A 211 1.98 18.89 -14.35
C GLU A 211 2.91 18.60 -15.56
N GLN A 212 3.51 17.42 -15.60
CA GLN A 212 4.33 16.95 -16.72
C GLN A 212 3.51 16.33 -17.86
N ASN A 213 2.17 16.37 -17.80
CA ASN A 213 1.25 15.73 -18.74
C ASN A 213 1.45 14.19 -18.86
N LYS A 214 1.99 13.54 -17.85
CA LYS A 214 2.11 12.09 -17.83
C LYS A 214 0.76 11.44 -17.55
N PRO A 215 0.39 10.37 -18.27
CA PRO A 215 -0.82 9.63 -17.95
C PRO A 215 -0.65 8.92 -16.62
N ILE A 216 -1.71 8.89 -15.82
CA ILE A 216 -1.79 8.04 -14.66
C ILE A 216 -2.62 6.82 -15.03
N THR A 217 -2.03 5.65 -14.86
CA THR A 217 -2.63 4.37 -15.22
C THR A 217 -3.16 3.63 -14.00
N TYR A 218 -4.11 2.75 -14.20
CA TYR A 218 -4.71 1.97 -13.13
C TYR A 218 -5.07 0.56 -13.58
N ILE A 219 -4.87 -0.43 -12.70
CA ILE A 219 -5.30 -1.82 -12.87
C ILE A 219 -5.94 -2.29 -11.56
N ARG A 220 -7.13 -2.90 -11.65
CA ARG A 220 -7.76 -3.65 -10.56
C ARG A 220 -7.85 -5.12 -10.97
N PHE A 221 -7.41 -6.03 -10.09
CA PHE A 221 -7.29 -7.44 -10.42
C PHE A 221 -7.45 -8.34 -9.19
N LYS A 222 -7.68 -9.64 -9.44
CA LYS A 222 -7.64 -10.71 -8.43
C LYS A 222 -6.52 -11.69 -8.75
N ILE A 223 -5.87 -12.17 -7.70
CA ILE A 223 -4.85 -13.22 -7.79
C ILE A 223 -5.55 -14.57 -7.68
N LYS A 224 -5.42 -15.38 -8.74
CA LYS A 224 -5.91 -16.77 -8.78
C LYS A 224 -4.88 -17.75 -8.29
#